data_6c0c21efc9327e0c61d42c051fc44c63
#
_entry.id   6c0c21efc9327e0c61d42c051fc44c63
#
_cell.length_a   1.000
_cell.length_b   1.000
_cell.length_c   1.000
_cell.angle_alpha   90.00
_cell.angle_beta   90.00
_cell.angle_gamma   90.00
#
_symmetry.space_group_name_H-M   'P 1'
#
loop_
_entity.id
_entity.type
_entity.pdbx_description
1 polymer ?
#
loop_
_entity_poly.entity_id
_entity_poly.type
_entity_poly.pdbx_seq_one_letter_code
_entity_poly.pdbx_strand_id
1 'polypeptide(L)'
;MLLHLHPDNPQPRLLKQIADCLKDGGIIIYPTDTIYGLGCDIHHQKAVERICKIKNVDPQKAQLSFICRDLSHLSDYTKSIDTPLYRMLKTYLPGPYTFILPASKQVPKILKNKKETIGLRIPDNIICQQILDTLDNPILSASLPGDMVEEYTDPEIIFEKFGDTVDLVIDGGTGGMNPSTVIDCTTDEWKIIRQGIAEWEA
;
A
#
# COMPACT_ATOMS: atom_id res chain seq x y z
N MET A 1 13.37 3.62 13.76
CA MET A 1 14.56 2.73 13.53
C MET A 1 14.67 2.43 12.05
N LEU A 2 15.90 2.47 11.47
CA LEU A 2 16.15 2.04 10.08
C LEU A 2 16.54 0.56 10.05
N LEU A 3 15.89 -0.24 9.19
CA LEU A 3 16.17 -1.66 8.99
C LEU A 3 16.61 -1.90 7.54
N HIS A 4 17.81 -2.46 7.37
CA HIS A 4 18.34 -2.80 6.05
C HIS A 4 17.97 -4.24 5.67
N LEU A 5 17.12 -4.41 4.65
CA LEU A 5 16.74 -5.69 4.09
C LEU A 5 17.42 -5.92 2.74
N HIS A 6 17.87 -7.15 2.52
CA HIS A 6 18.35 -7.50 1.19
C HIS A 6 17.19 -7.47 0.18
N PRO A 7 17.28 -6.72 -0.93
CA PRO A 7 16.14 -6.51 -1.83
C PRO A 7 15.61 -7.78 -2.48
N ASP A 8 16.50 -8.74 -2.81
CA ASP A 8 16.11 -10.00 -3.47
C ASP A 8 15.97 -11.19 -2.53
N ASN A 9 16.49 -11.10 -1.31
CA ASN A 9 16.42 -12.17 -0.31
C ASN A 9 16.30 -11.60 1.10
N PRO A 10 15.14 -11.02 1.44
CA PRO A 10 14.89 -10.42 2.75
C PRO A 10 15.07 -11.42 3.88
N GLN A 11 15.74 -11.00 4.96
CA GLN A 11 16.07 -11.87 6.08
C GLN A 11 14.82 -12.20 6.91
N PRO A 12 14.48 -13.50 7.14
CA PRO A 12 13.26 -13.90 7.85
C PRO A 12 13.12 -13.32 9.25
N ARG A 13 14.24 -13.14 9.96
CA ARG A 13 14.24 -12.50 11.29
C ARG A 13 13.76 -11.06 11.24
N LEU A 14 14.19 -10.28 10.24
CA LEU A 14 13.79 -8.89 10.09
C LEU A 14 12.34 -8.78 9.61
N LEU A 15 11.90 -9.67 8.70
CA LEU A 15 10.50 -9.76 8.28
C LEU A 15 9.57 -10.03 9.47
N LYS A 16 9.97 -10.95 10.36
CA LYS A 16 9.21 -11.18 11.60
C LYS A 16 9.17 -9.95 12.49
N GLN A 17 10.27 -9.24 12.66
CA GLN A 17 10.31 -7.98 13.43
C GLN A 17 9.37 -6.91 12.85
N ILE A 18 9.31 -6.80 11.53
CA ILE A 18 8.40 -5.87 10.84
C ILE A 18 6.94 -6.29 11.06
N ALA A 19 6.63 -7.58 10.90
CA ALA A 19 5.28 -8.09 11.12
C ALA A 19 4.82 -7.92 12.59
N ASP A 20 5.71 -8.18 13.55
CA ASP A 20 5.42 -7.96 14.97
C ASP A 20 5.15 -6.47 15.26
N CYS A 21 5.98 -5.55 14.71
CA CYS A 21 5.74 -4.12 14.80
C CYS A 21 4.36 -3.71 14.25
N LEU A 22 3.98 -4.22 13.06
CA LEU A 22 2.67 -3.93 12.46
C LEU A 22 1.51 -4.47 13.32
N LYS A 23 1.63 -5.70 13.84
CA LYS A 23 0.64 -6.32 14.74
C LYS A 23 0.46 -5.55 16.04
N ASP A 24 1.52 -4.92 16.53
CA ASP A 24 1.49 -4.07 17.73
C ASP A 24 0.98 -2.63 17.45
N GLY A 25 0.57 -2.34 16.21
CA GLY A 25 0.04 -1.05 15.78
C GLY A 25 1.11 -0.04 15.40
N GLY A 26 2.30 -0.51 15.04
CA GLY A 26 3.36 0.31 14.48
C GLY A 26 3.05 0.79 13.07
N ILE A 27 3.72 1.88 12.71
CA ILE A 27 3.71 2.46 11.37
C ILE A 27 5.07 2.23 10.73
N ILE A 28 5.07 1.77 9.50
CA ILE A 28 6.29 1.53 8.73
C ILE A 28 6.36 2.41 7.49
N ILE A 29 7.57 2.74 7.07
CA ILE A 29 7.86 3.18 5.70
C ILE A 29 8.61 2.04 5.02
N TYR A 30 8.17 1.66 3.81
CA TYR A 30 8.63 0.46 3.14
C TYR A 30 8.72 0.64 1.62
N PRO A 31 9.67 -0.05 0.95
CA PRO A 31 9.82 0.00 -0.49
C PRO A 31 8.65 -0.69 -1.19
N THR A 32 8.31 -0.21 -2.38
CA THR A 32 7.37 -0.85 -3.30
C THR A 32 7.98 -0.91 -4.71
N ASP A 33 7.24 -1.42 -5.68
CA ASP A 33 7.60 -1.39 -7.11
C ASP A 33 7.45 0.02 -7.74
N THR A 34 7.04 1.03 -6.96
CA THR A 34 6.93 2.43 -7.37
C THR A 34 7.67 3.32 -6.36
N ILE A 35 6.99 4.18 -5.64
CA ILE A 35 7.55 5.02 -4.58
C ILE A 35 7.51 4.29 -3.23
N TYR A 36 8.31 4.72 -2.27
CA TYR A 36 8.18 4.28 -0.89
C TYR A 36 6.77 4.56 -0.33
N GLY A 37 6.23 3.59 0.41
CA GLY A 37 4.90 3.66 1.02
C GLY A 37 4.97 3.88 2.53
N LEU A 38 3.97 4.58 3.06
CA LEU A 38 3.68 4.69 4.49
C LEU A 38 2.56 3.72 4.82
N GLY A 39 2.74 2.80 5.78
CA GLY A 39 1.76 1.76 6.01
C GLY A 39 1.60 1.30 7.45
N CYS A 40 0.47 0.66 7.73
CA CYS A 40 0.16 -0.03 8.99
C CYS A 40 -0.78 -1.22 8.73
N ASP A 41 -0.96 -2.10 9.72
CA ASP A 41 -1.99 -3.14 9.66
C ASP A 41 -3.39 -2.49 9.59
N ILE A 42 -4.23 -2.93 8.63
CA ILE A 42 -5.59 -2.39 8.41
C ILE A 42 -6.51 -2.59 9.62
N HIS A 43 -6.25 -3.59 10.46
CA HIS A 43 -7.05 -3.91 11.62
C HIS A 43 -6.70 -3.07 12.87
N HIS A 44 -5.61 -2.31 12.81
CA HIS A 44 -5.15 -1.50 13.93
C HIS A 44 -5.65 -0.05 13.84
N GLN A 45 -6.88 0.21 14.34
CA GLN A 45 -7.55 1.51 14.20
C GLN A 45 -6.67 2.71 14.61
N LYS A 46 -5.96 2.62 15.74
CA LYS A 46 -5.08 3.71 16.22
C LYS A 46 -3.92 4.00 15.25
N ALA A 47 -3.38 2.97 14.60
CA ALA A 47 -2.33 3.15 13.60
C ALA A 47 -2.88 3.84 12.34
N VAL A 48 -4.08 3.47 11.89
CA VAL A 48 -4.79 4.16 10.80
C VAL A 48 -4.98 5.64 11.11
N GLU A 49 -5.45 5.97 12.32
CA GLU A 49 -5.62 7.36 12.77
C GLU A 49 -4.29 8.13 12.80
N ARG A 50 -3.19 7.47 13.22
CA ARG A 50 -1.83 8.06 13.18
C ARG A 50 -1.40 8.36 11.75
N ILE A 51 -1.59 7.44 10.78
CA ILE A 51 -1.28 7.69 9.36
C ILE A 51 -2.05 8.89 8.84
N CYS A 52 -3.35 9.00 9.14
CA CYS A 52 -4.17 10.14 8.74
C CYS A 52 -3.66 11.46 9.35
N LYS A 53 -3.19 11.46 10.60
CA LYS A 53 -2.57 12.62 11.24
C LYS A 53 -1.23 12.99 10.57
N ILE A 54 -0.36 12.02 10.30
CA ILE A 54 0.91 12.24 9.59
C ILE A 54 0.66 12.88 8.22
N LYS A 55 -0.37 12.42 7.51
CA LYS A 55 -0.75 12.97 6.21
C LYS A 55 -1.60 14.23 6.29
N ASN A 56 -2.01 14.65 7.47
CA ASN A 56 -2.93 15.77 7.69
C ASN A 56 -4.22 15.66 6.87
N VAL A 57 -4.82 14.47 6.85
CA VAL A 57 -6.06 14.18 6.11
C VAL A 57 -7.13 13.57 7.02
N ASP A 58 -8.39 13.85 6.69
CA ASP A 58 -9.53 13.17 7.31
C ASP A 58 -9.57 11.70 6.84
N PRO A 59 -9.68 10.69 7.70
CA PRO A 59 -9.75 9.28 7.32
C PRO A 59 -10.82 8.97 6.26
N GLN A 60 -11.97 9.64 6.32
CA GLN A 60 -13.06 9.45 5.35
C GLN A 60 -12.81 10.11 3.98
N LYS A 61 -11.80 10.99 3.88
CA LYS A 61 -11.41 11.69 2.66
C LYS A 61 -10.05 11.24 2.15
N ALA A 62 -9.31 10.51 2.96
CA ALA A 62 -7.98 10.02 2.62
C ALA A 62 -8.07 9.02 1.46
N GLN A 63 -7.25 9.23 0.45
CA GLN A 63 -7.06 8.27 -0.65
C GLN A 63 -6.06 7.21 -0.19
N LEU A 64 -6.55 6.26 0.60
CA LEU A 64 -5.79 5.15 1.12
C LEU A 64 -6.06 3.91 0.27
N SER A 65 -5.06 3.06 0.13
CA SER A 65 -5.18 1.78 -0.54
C SER A 65 -4.74 0.64 0.36
N PHE A 66 -5.19 -0.58 0.05
CA PHE A 66 -4.69 -1.78 0.67
C PHE A 66 -3.66 -2.43 -0.25
N ILE A 67 -2.53 -2.78 0.33
CA ILE A 67 -1.56 -3.66 -0.30
C ILE A 67 -1.94 -5.09 0.09
N CYS A 68 -2.23 -5.90 -0.94
CA CYS A 68 -2.62 -7.30 -0.80
C CYS A 68 -1.52 -8.22 -1.29
N ARG A 69 -1.47 -9.45 -0.77
CA ARG A 69 -0.50 -10.46 -1.14
C ARG A 69 -0.73 -10.98 -2.56
N ASP A 70 -1.97 -11.30 -2.88
CA ASP A 70 -2.41 -11.90 -4.14
C ASP A 70 -3.86 -11.55 -4.47
N LEU A 71 -4.36 -12.02 -5.62
CA LEU A 71 -5.74 -11.78 -6.06
C LEU A 71 -6.79 -12.42 -5.15
N SER A 72 -6.48 -13.53 -4.49
CA SER A 72 -7.39 -14.17 -3.54
C SER A 72 -7.57 -13.27 -2.32
N HIS A 73 -6.44 -12.82 -1.75
CA HIS A 73 -6.44 -11.89 -0.61
C HIS A 73 -7.10 -10.54 -0.97
N LEU A 74 -6.90 -10.04 -2.20
CA LEU A 74 -7.56 -8.83 -2.70
C LEU A 74 -9.09 -9.03 -2.76
N SER A 75 -9.55 -10.20 -3.22
CA SER A 75 -10.98 -10.47 -3.39
C SER A 75 -11.78 -10.45 -2.09
N ASP A 76 -11.14 -10.68 -0.94
CA ASP A 76 -11.80 -10.61 0.37
C ASP A 76 -12.25 -9.18 0.72
N TYR A 77 -11.56 -8.16 0.21
CA TYR A 77 -11.80 -6.75 0.53
C TYR A 77 -12.65 -6.00 -0.50
N THR A 78 -13.02 -6.65 -1.61
CA THR A 78 -13.96 -6.10 -2.59
C THR A 78 -15.28 -6.89 -2.62
N LYS A 79 -16.33 -6.26 -3.15
CA LYS A 79 -17.57 -6.96 -3.51
C LYS A 79 -17.28 -7.95 -4.65
N SER A 80 -18.29 -8.54 -5.25
CA SER A 80 -18.11 -9.51 -6.35
C SER A 80 -17.20 -8.96 -7.46
N ILE A 81 -16.23 -9.79 -7.87
CA ILE A 81 -15.40 -9.57 -9.06
C ILE A 81 -15.99 -10.45 -10.18
N ASP A 82 -16.43 -9.85 -11.25
CA ASP A 82 -16.90 -10.58 -12.43
C ASP A 82 -15.71 -11.10 -13.28
N THR A 83 -16.01 -11.89 -14.28
CA THR A 83 -14.98 -12.51 -15.12
C THR A 83 -14.15 -11.50 -15.92
N PRO A 84 -14.71 -10.45 -16.54
CA PRO A 84 -13.92 -9.40 -17.21
C PRO A 84 -12.95 -8.69 -16.26
N LEU A 85 -13.44 -8.22 -15.12
CA LEU A 85 -12.63 -7.54 -14.10
C LEU A 85 -11.53 -8.47 -13.57
N TYR A 86 -11.84 -9.74 -13.29
CA TYR A 86 -10.83 -10.70 -12.83
C TYR A 86 -9.70 -10.90 -13.85
N ARG A 87 -10.06 -11.06 -15.13
CA ARG A 87 -9.04 -11.22 -16.19
C ARG A 87 -8.14 -9.99 -16.30
N MET A 88 -8.74 -8.81 -16.24
CA MET A 88 -8.01 -7.55 -16.25
C MET A 88 -7.06 -7.46 -15.05
N LEU A 89 -7.54 -7.66 -13.82
CA LEU A 89 -6.70 -7.65 -12.63
C LEU A 89 -5.53 -8.65 -12.74
N LYS A 90 -5.78 -9.84 -13.26
CA LYS A 90 -4.75 -10.87 -13.48
C LYS A 90 -3.70 -10.46 -14.52
N THR A 91 -4.05 -9.62 -15.47
CA THR A 91 -3.12 -9.13 -16.50
C THR A 91 -2.16 -8.08 -15.93
N TYR A 92 -2.64 -7.24 -15.01
CA TYR A 92 -1.91 -6.06 -14.55
C TYR A 92 -1.31 -6.20 -13.14
N LEU A 93 -1.70 -7.25 -12.38
CA LEU A 93 -1.21 -7.50 -11.03
C LEU A 93 -0.48 -8.87 -10.95
N PRO A 94 0.65 -8.96 -10.22
CA PRO A 94 1.35 -7.86 -9.49
C PRO A 94 1.90 -6.79 -10.42
N GLY A 95 1.90 -5.52 -9.96
CA GLY A 95 2.42 -4.42 -10.76
C GLY A 95 2.05 -3.02 -10.22
N PRO A 96 2.52 -1.98 -10.93
CA PRO A 96 2.45 -0.59 -10.49
C PRO A 96 1.07 0.05 -10.70
N TYR A 97 0.01 -0.70 -10.40
CA TYR A 97 -1.38 -0.28 -10.54
C TYR A 97 -2.11 -0.29 -9.21
N THR A 98 -3.05 0.63 -9.05
CA THR A 98 -4.01 0.66 -7.94
C THR A 98 -5.42 0.67 -8.54
N PHE A 99 -6.23 -0.32 -8.21
CA PHE A 99 -7.61 -0.42 -8.68
C PHE A 99 -8.58 0.00 -7.60
N ILE A 100 -9.45 0.98 -7.91
CA ILE A 100 -10.53 1.39 -7.02
C ILE A 100 -11.73 0.48 -7.29
N LEU A 101 -12.15 -0.26 -6.28
CA LEU A 101 -13.20 -1.27 -6.34
C LEU A 101 -14.26 -1.02 -5.25
N PRO A 102 -15.50 -1.52 -5.42
CA PRO A 102 -16.51 -1.50 -4.37
C PRO A 102 -16.05 -2.29 -3.14
N ALA A 103 -16.01 -1.66 -1.97
CA ALA A 103 -15.53 -2.27 -0.73
C ALA A 103 -16.47 -3.35 -0.21
N SER A 104 -15.94 -4.47 0.25
CA SER A 104 -16.68 -5.52 0.93
C SER A 104 -17.00 -5.13 2.40
N LYS A 105 -17.70 -6.01 3.09
CA LYS A 105 -17.97 -5.86 4.54
C LYS A 105 -16.71 -6.07 5.40
N GLN A 106 -15.68 -6.70 4.87
CA GLN A 106 -14.43 -6.96 5.57
C GLN A 106 -13.55 -5.70 5.72
N VAL A 107 -13.76 -4.68 4.87
CA VAL A 107 -13.07 -3.40 5.02
C VAL A 107 -13.47 -2.74 6.34
N PRO A 108 -12.51 -2.41 7.23
CA PRO A 108 -12.78 -1.73 8.49
C PRO A 108 -13.58 -0.44 8.30
N LYS A 109 -14.55 -0.18 9.19
CA LYS A 109 -15.47 0.97 9.06
C LYS A 109 -14.74 2.32 8.98
N ILE A 110 -13.63 2.49 9.70
CA ILE A 110 -12.83 3.71 9.68
C ILE A 110 -12.24 4.01 8.29
N LEU A 111 -12.05 2.99 7.46
CA LEU A 111 -11.45 3.08 6.13
C LEU A 111 -12.49 3.17 5.01
N LYS A 112 -13.78 3.02 5.34
CA LYS A 112 -14.85 3.18 4.37
C LYS A 112 -15.09 4.66 4.09
N ASN A 113 -14.85 5.06 2.86
CA ASN A 113 -15.24 6.38 2.38
C ASN A 113 -16.76 6.43 2.12
N LYS A 114 -17.30 7.63 1.85
CA LYS A 114 -18.73 7.83 1.57
C LYS A 114 -19.23 7.06 0.33
N LYS A 115 -18.34 6.70 -0.59
CA LYS A 115 -18.67 5.95 -1.81
C LYS A 115 -18.60 4.42 -1.59
N GLU A 116 -18.21 3.97 -0.40
CA GLU A 116 -17.96 2.56 -0.09
C GLU A 116 -16.99 1.89 -1.08
N THR A 117 -15.94 2.58 -1.44
CA THR A 117 -14.90 2.10 -2.34
C THR A 117 -13.55 2.01 -1.62
N ILE A 118 -12.66 1.17 -2.13
CA ILE A 118 -11.31 0.99 -1.63
C ILE A 118 -10.32 0.86 -2.79
N GLY A 119 -9.14 1.47 -2.66
CA GLY A 119 -8.03 1.20 -3.55
C GLY A 119 -7.34 -0.10 -3.16
N LEU A 120 -7.09 -0.97 -4.12
CA LEU A 120 -6.43 -2.27 -3.91
C LEU A 120 -5.23 -2.38 -4.85
N ARG A 121 -4.13 -2.92 -4.34
CA ARG A 121 -2.87 -3.07 -5.07
C ARG A 121 -2.14 -4.35 -4.66
N ILE A 122 -1.42 -4.96 -5.61
CA ILE A 122 -0.47 -6.04 -5.37
C ILE A 122 0.85 -5.58 -5.99
N PRO A 123 1.80 -5.01 -5.21
CA PRO A 123 3.07 -4.55 -5.73
C PRO A 123 3.93 -5.71 -6.24
N ASP A 124 4.63 -5.51 -7.34
CA ASP A 124 5.69 -6.41 -7.80
C ASP A 124 7.00 -6.08 -7.07
N ASN A 125 7.02 -6.38 -5.78
CA ASN A 125 8.16 -6.14 -4.90
C ASN A 125 8.28 -7.25 -3.85
N ILE A 126 9.42 -7.93 -3.82
CA ILE A 126 9.62 -9.11 -2.98
C ILE A 126 9.57 -8.80 -1.48
N ILE A 127 10.06 -7.63 -1.05
CA ILE A 127 9.99 -7.19 0.35
C ILE A 127 8.52 -7.01 0.76
N CYS A 128 7.71 -6.33 -0.06
CA CYS A 128 6.27 -6.19 0.17
C CYS A 128 5.59 -7.56 0.31
N GLN A 129 5.86 -8.47 -0.64
CA GLN A 129 5.23 -9.79 -0.66
C GLN A 129 5.57 -10.58 0.60
N GLN A 130 6.84 -10.62 1.00
CA GLN A 130 7.26 -11.36 2.18
C GLN A 130 6.81 -10.74 3.51
N ILE A 131 6.67 -9.41 3.58
CA ILE A 131 6.04 -8.76 4.74
C ILE A 131 4.57 -9.20 4.84
N LEU A 132 3.82 -9.18 3.74
CA LEU A 132 2.42 -9.59 3.69
C LEU A 132 2.22 -11.07 4.03
N ASP A 133 3.11 -11.95 3.54
CA ASP A 133 3.11 -13.38 3.88
C ASP A 133 3.34 -13.61 5.38
N THR A 134 4.22 -12.81 6.00
CA THR A 134 4.55 -12.92 7.43
C THR A 134 3.48 -12.30 8.33
N LEU A 135 2.88 -11.20 7.88
CA LEU A 135 1.83 -10.47 8.60
C LEU A 135 0.48 -11.21 8.54
N ASP A 136 0.18 -11.83 7.39
CA ASP A 136 -1.11 -12.48 7.05
C ASP A 136 -2.33 -11.53 7.05
N ASN A 137 -2.09 -10.23 6.91
CA ASN A 137 -3.10 -9.18 6.77
C ASN A 137 -2.68 -8.20 5.67
N PRO A 138 -3.61 -7.49 5.03
CA PRO A 138 -3.24 -6.36 4.18
C PRO A 138 -2.60 -5.23 4.98
N ILE A 139 -1.74 -4.49 4.29
CA ILE A 139 -1.18 -3.24 4.80
C ILE A 139 -1.98 -2.08 4.24
N LEU A 140 -2.52 -1.22 5.11
CA LEU A 140 -2.97 0.10 4.70
C LEU A 140 -1.77 0.86 4.15
N SER A 141 -1.91 1.44 2.97
CA SER A 141 -0.82 2.14 2.30
C SER A 141 -1.22 3.52 1.82
N ALA A 142 -0.31 4.45 1.99
CA ALA A 142 -0.38 5.80 1.46
C ALA A 142 1.01 6.24 0.96
N SER A 143 1.05 7.24 0.05
CA SER A 143 2.29 7.93 -0.27
C SER A 143 2.84 8.67 0.96
N LEU A 144 4.14 8.90 1.01
CA LEU A 144 4.75 9.76 2.03
C LEU A 144 4.17 11.17 1.95
N PRO A 145 4.14 11.92 3.07
CA PRO A 145 3.67 13.31 3.07
C PRO A 145 4.68 14.22 2.37
N GLY A 146 4.20 15.24 1.67
CA GLY A 146 5.00 16.23 0.94
C GLY A 146 4.75 16.19 -0.56
N ASP A 147 5.18 17.25 -1.25
CA ASP A 147 4.92 17.45 -2.67
C ASP A 147 6.06 16.98 -3.57
N MET A 148 7.23 16.67 -2.99
CA MET A 148 8.47 16.31 -3.71
C MET A 148 8.80 14.83 -3.52
N VAL A 149 8.20 14.00 -4.36
CA VAL A 149 8.40 12.53 -4.35
C VAL A 149 9.86 12.17 -4.67
N GLU A 150 10.56 13.00 -5.42
CA GLU A 150 11.97 12.84 -5.79
C GLU A 150 12.93 12.81 -4.58
N GLU A 151 12.55 13.49 -3.48
CA GLU A 151 13.30 13.46 -2.23
C GLU A 151 13.16 12.14 -1.46
N TYR A 152 12.24 11.27 -1.86
CA TYR A 152 11.89 10.05 -1.12
C TYR A 152 12.31 8.77 -1.84
N THR A 153 13.39 8.82 -2.57
CA THR A 153 14.00 7.65 -3.21
C THR A 153 15.07 6.98 -2.36
N ASP A 154 15.73 7.76 -1.49
CA ASP A 154 16.80 7.27 -0.61
C ASP A 154 16.24 6.97 0.79
N PRO A 155 16.33 5.71 1.28
CA PRO A 155 15.80 5.33 2.58
C PRO A 155 16.53 6.01 3.76
N GLU A 156 17.79 6.44 3.61
CA GLU A 156 18.49 7.18 4.66
C GLU A 156 17.91 8.59 4.80
N ILE A 157 17.68 9.28 3.69
CA ILE A 157 17.02 10.60 3.67
C ILE A 157 15.59 10.48 4.22
N ILE A 158 14.87 9.43 3.84
CA ILE A 158 13.53 9.14 4.38
C ILE A 158 13.61 8.95 5.91
N PHE A 159 14.61 8.22 6.41
CA PHE A 159 14.79 8.00 7.83
C PHE A 159 15.15 9.28 8.58
N GLU A 160 16.02 10.11 8.04
CA GLU A 160 16.34 11.43 8.62
C GLU A 160 15.10 12.31 8.77
N LYS A 161 14.19 12.27 7.78
CA LYS A 161 13.00 13.13 7.74
C LYS A 161 11.84 12.57 8.57
N PHE A 162 11.62 11.26 8.58
CA PHE A 162 10.43 10.64 9.15
C PHE A 162 10.70 9.65 10.29
N GLY A 163 11.96 9.38 10.62
CA GLY A 163 12.34 8.36 11.60
C GLY A 163 11.76 8.55 12.99
N ASP A 164 11.52 9.82 13.40
CA ASP A 164 10.86 10.16 14.67
C ASP A 164 9.32 10.08 14.60
N THR A 165 8.76 9.99 13.40
CA THR A 165 7.30 9.99 13.17
C THR A 165 6.74 8.58 13.04
N VAL A 166 7.57 7.63 12.56
CA VAL A 166 7.20 6.24 12.31
C VAL A 166 8.03 5.28 13.18
N ASP A 167 7.54 4.06 13.32
CA ASP A 167 8.20 3.07 14.18
C ASP A 167 9.39 2.40 13.46
N LEU A 168 9.24 2.11 12.14
CA LEU A 168 10.29 1.54 11.31
C LEU A 168 10.37 2.24 9.94
N VAL A 169 11.59 2.41 9.45
CA VAL A 169 11.87 2.66 8.03
C VAL A 169 12.63 1.45 7.50
N ILE A 170 12.16 0.89 6.41
CA ILE A 170 12.72 -0.32 5.79
C ILE A 170 13.52 0.12 4.58
N ASP A 171 14.83 -0.06 4.66
CA ASP A 171 15.71 0.11 3.52
C ASP A 171 15.73 -1.18 2.69
N GLY A 172 15.15 -1.12 1.51
CA GLY A 172 15.18 -2.15 0.47
C GLY A 172 15.86 -1.65 -0.80
N GLY A 173 16.68 -0.61 -0.70
CA GLY A 173 17.36 0.04 -1.81
C GLY A 173 16.63 1.28 -2.32
N THR A 174 17.13 1.84 -3.41
CA THR A 174 16.59 3.07 -4.01
C THR A 174 15.16 2.88 -4.49
N GLY A 175 14.25 3.73 -4.04
CA GLY A 175 12.85 3.77 -4.47
C GLY A 175 12.64 4.40 -5.83
N GLY A 176 11.45 4.21 -6.41
CA GLY A 176 11.03 4.90 -7.62
C GLY A 176 10.58 6.34 -7.37
N MET A 177 10.49 7.14 -8.45
CA MET A 177 10.05 8.53 -8.40
C MET A 177 8.58 8.71 -8.83
N ASN A 178 8.02 7.74 -9.52
CA ASN A 178 6.66 7.82 -10.05
C ASN A 178 5.70 6.93 -9.26
N PRO A 179 4.52 7.43 -8.88
CA PRO A 179 3.52 6.62 -8.18
C PRO A 179 2.83 5.62 -9.12
N SER A 180 2.00 4.75 -8.54
CA SER A 180 1.16 3.81 -9.29
C SER A 180 0.13 4.54 -10.15
N THR A 181 -0.24 3.94 -11.28
CA THR A 181 -1.41 4.35 -12.06
C THR A 181 -2.68 3.91 -11.31
N VAL A 182 -3.66 4.81 -11.18
CA VAL A 182 -4.89 4.56 -10.44
C VAL A 182 -6.06 4.49 -11.41
N ILE A 183 -6.77 3.36 -11.37
CA ILE A 183 -7.92 3.07 -12.25
C ILE A 183 -9.18 2.89 -11.39
N ASP A 184 -10.24 3.60 -11.73
CA ASP A 184 -11.57 3.42 -11.16
C ASP A 184 -12.31 2.32 -11.92
N CYS A 185 -12.56 1.22 -11.23
CA CYS A 185 -13.30 0.06 -11.73
C CYS A 185 -14.61 -0.15 -10.96
N THR A 186 -15.20 0.92 -10.44
CA THR A 186 -16.48 0.86 -9.72
C THR A 186 -17.69 0.77 -10.63
N THR A 187 -17.51 0.98 -11.94
CA THR A 187 -18.51 0.86 -13.01
C THR A 187 -17.94 0.02 -14.15
N ASP A 188 -18.80 -0.34 -15.10
CA ASP A 188 -18.41 -1.12 -16.30
C ASP A 188 -17.44 -0.36 -17.23
N GLU A 189 -17.42 0.99 -17.15
CA GLU A 189 -16.42 1.82 -17.81
C GLU A 189 -15.27 2.13 -16.87
N TRP A 190 -14.13 1.50 -17.10
CA TRP A 190 -12.93 1.74 -16.31
C TRP A 190 -12.23 3.04 -16.72
N LYS A 191 -11.82 3.85 -15.73
CA LYS A 191 -11.29 5.19 -15.96
C LYS A 191 -9.98 5.43 -15.21
N ILE A 192 -9.00 6.01 -15.89
CA ILE A 192 -7.79 6.50 -15.23
C ILE A 192 -8.17 7.70 -14.35
N ILE A 193 -7.92 7.57 -13.04
CA ILE A 193 -8.06 8.66 -12.07
C ILE A 193 -6.74 9.41 -11.92
N ARG A 194 -5.63 8.70 -12.02
CA ARG A 194 -4.28 9.26 -11.99
C ARG A 194 -3.37 8.43 -12.88
N GLN A 195 -2.72 9.09 -13.83
CA GLN A 195 -1.63 8.48 -14.56
C GLN A 195 -0.40 8.42 -13.66
N GLY A 196 0.16 7.22 -13.50
CA GLY A 196 1.42 6.97 -12.80
C GLY A 196 2.49 6.46 -13.75
N ILE A 197 3.40 5.60 -13.24
CA ILE A 197 4.53 5.07 -14.00
C ILE A 197 4.11 4.14 -15.15
N ALA A 198 3.01 3.41 -14.98
CA ALA A 198 2.58 2.42 -15.97
C ALA A 198 1.47 2.96 -16.87
N GLU A 199 1.58 2.72 -18.17
CA GLU A 199 0.54 3.00 -19.15
C GLU A 199 -0.63 2.02 -18.96
N TRP A 200 -1.84 2.51 -19.20
CA TRP A 200 -3.07 1.73 -19.15
C TRP A 200 -3.75 1.75 -20.52
N GLU A 201 -3.95 0.58 -21.09
CA GLU A 201 -4.76 0.39 -22.28
C GLU A 201 -6.03 -0.37 -21.87
N ALA A 202 -7.19 0.28 -22.06
CA ALA A 202 -8.50 -0.27 -21.70
C ALA A 202 -8.97 -1.34 -22.69
#